data_aa0318c07ccab9d5fc9870e79f589088
#
_entry.id   aa0318c07ccab9d5fc9870e79f589088
#
_cell.length_a   1.000
_cell.length_b   1.000
_cell.length_c   1.000
_cell.angle_alpha   90.00
_cell.angle_beta   90.00
_cell.angle_gamma   90.00
#
_symmetry.space_group_name_H-M   'P 1'
#
loop_
_entity.id
_entity.type
_entity.pdbx_description
1 polymer ?
#
loop_
_entity_poly.entity_id
_entity_poly.type
_entity_poly.pdbx_seq_one_letter_code
_entity_poly.pdbx_strand_id
1 'polypeptide(L)'
;MRVLFVHPFFLNQSALEARWRTPYPPLGLLYLAAAARKAGHDVALFDGTFAGSEEAFDAALNQARPDAVCFGSLMTLRPAALRLAQRARAAGAFTVVGGPDATAKPEAYLSVMDVAALGEGEPALTELLAACAGGESADSIPGLAYRSADGTTRRTGTRAPIADLNRLPLPARDLVDFDPYFAVWREAHGYTSLTLAASRGCPFGCEHCANAAAGPHWRVRAPENVAAEMRLLEARYGPDRFRLVDDLDGLGREWLMALADAMQSAGVTTPYEGLRLHMGLGDLPMLTREKELCAERNAWIPKAAPHPHAPPALAASELQMRWREARLPEGATLAEPCPT
;
A
#
# COMPACT_ATOMS: atom_id res chain seq x y z
N MET A 1 -13.64 -14.19 15.72
CA MET A 1 -14.58 -13.21 15.11
C MET A 1 -14.54 -13.37 13.60
N ARG A 2 -15.63 -13.07 12.92
CA ARG A 2 -15.71 -12.91 11.47
C ARG A 2 -15.41 -11.47 11.12
N VAL A 3 -14.40 -11.23 10.28
CA VAL A 3 -13.91 -9.89 9.96
C VAL A 3 -14.00 -9.68 8.45
N LEU A 4 -14.74 -8.67 8.02
CA LEU A 4 -14.83 -8.26 6.63
C LEU A 4 -13.91 -7.08 6.37
N PHE A 5 -12.89 -7.26 5.54
CA PHE A 5 -12.06 -6.17 5.05
C PHE A 5 -12.72 -5.53 3.84
N VAL A 6 -12.65 -4.19 3.74
CA VAL A 6 -13.37 -3.43 2.71
C VAL A 6 -12.44 -2.48 2.00
N HIS A 7 -12.31 -2.67 0.68
CA HIS A 7 -11.70 -1.72 -0.23
C HIS A 7 -12.79 -0.87 -0.88
N PRO A 8 -13.02 0.37 -0.40
CA PRO A 8 -14.13 1.20 -0.86
C PRO A 8 -13.79 1.98 -2.14
N PHE A 9 -13.12 1.33 -3.08
CA PHE A 9 -12.74 1.88 -4.37
C PHE A 9 -13.62 1.28 -5.46
N PHE A 10 -14.18 2.14 -6.32
CA PHE A 10 -15.00 1.74 -7.45
C PHE A 10 -14.41 2.35 -8.72
N LEU A 11 -13.83 1.52 -9.58
CA LEU A 11 -13.12 1.96 -10.77
C LEU A 11 -14.01 2.78 -11.71
N ASN A 12 -15.27 2.38 -11.84
CA ASN A 12 -16.26 3.06 -12.69
C ASN A 12 -16.73 4.43 -12.15
N GLN A 13 -16.47 4.74 -10.88
CA GLN A 13 -16.85 6.01 -10.25
C GLN A 13 -15.73 7.04 -10.26
N SER A 14 -14.52 6.68 -10.68
CA SER A 14 -13.36 7.55 -10.75
C SER A 14 -13.00 7.87 -12.20
N ALA A 15 -13.30 9.09 -12.66
CA ALA A 15 -12.95 9.51 -14.02
C ALA A 15 -11.44 9.49 -14.27
N LEU A 16 -10.62 9.76 -13.24
CA LEU A 16 -9.16 9.72 -13.34
C LEU A 16 -8.67 8.28 -13.51
N GLU A 17 -9.11 7.38 -12.65
CA GLU A 17 -8.71 5.96 -12.67
C GLU A 17 -9.26 5.25 -13.90
N ALA A 18 -10.47 5.57 -14.33
CA ALA A 18 -11.04 5.09 -15.58
C ALA A 18 -10.21 5.49 -16.82
N ARG A 19 -9.50 6.61 -16.75
CA ARG A 19 -8.58 7.07 -17.81
C ARG A 19 -7.26 6.28 -17.78
N TRP A 20 -6.68 6.06 -16.57
CA TRP A 20 -5.38 5.40 -16.44
C TRP A 20 -5.49 3.88 -16.51
N ARG A 21 -6.59 3.33 -16.04
CA ARG A 21 -6.87 1.89 -16.05
C ARG A 21 -5.73 1.04 -15.48
N THR A 22 -5.24 1.47 -14.32
CA THR A 22 -4.14 0.80 -13.58
C THR A 22 -4.58 0.33 -12.19
N PRO A 23 -5.71 -0.42 -12.06
CA PRO A 23 -6.16 -0.85 -10.75
C PRO A 23 -5.20 -1.89 -10.16
N TYR A 24 -5.03 -1.82 -8.84
CA TYR A 24 -4.31 -2.80 -8.05
C TYR A 24 -5.13 -3.26 -6.86
N PRO A 25 -5.03 -4.54 -6.47
CA PRO A 25 -5.61 -5.01 -5.22
C PRO A 25 -5.11 -4.23 -4.01
N PRO A 26 -5.91 -4.11 -2.94
CA PRO A 26 -5.60 -3.30 -1.76
C PRO A 26 -4.56 -3.96 -0.87
N LEU A 27 -3.27 -3.89 -1.23
CA LEU A 27 -2.18 -4.62 -0.59
C LEU A 27 -2.13 -4.42 0.93
N GLY A 28 -2.35 -3.20 1.42
CA GLY A 28 -2.38 -2.92 2.87
C GLY A 28 -3.49 -3.68 3.61
N LEU A 29 -4.69 -3.76 3.02
CA LEU A 29 -5.78 -4.57 3.59
C LEU A 29 -5.47 -6.06 3.58
N LEU A 30 -4.76 -6.54 2.56
CA LEU A 30 -4.36 -7.95 2.48
C LEU A 30 -3.32 -8.31 3.54
N TYR A 31 -2.42 -7.41 3.92
CA TYR A 31 -1.53 -7.59 5.08
C TYR A 31 -2.33 -7.65 6.39
N LEU A 32 -3.29 -6.75 6.57
CA LEU A 32 -4.17 -6.72 7.76
C LEU A 32 -5.00 -8.00 7.84
N ALA A 33 -5.57 -8.47 6.73
CA ALA A 33 -6.33 -9.71 6.68
C ALA A 33 -5.46 -10.93 7.02
N ALA A 34 -4.21 -10.97 6.53
CA ALA A 34 -3.27 -12.03 6.87
C ALA A 34 -2.90 -12.02 8.37
N ALA A 35 -2.70 -10.84 8.96
CA ALA A 35 -2.43 -10.68 10.39
C ALA A 35 -3.63 -11.14 11.25
N ALA A 36 -4.84 -10.73 10.88
CA ALA A 36 -6.06 -11.15 11.57
C ALA A 36 -6.30 -12.67 11.45
N ARG A 37 -6.08 -13.25 10.25
CA ARG A 37 -6.16 -14.71 10.03
C ARG A 37 -5.15 -15.47 10.89
N LYS A 38 -3.89 -14.97 10.97
CA LYS A 38 -2.84 -15.55 11.84
C LYS A 38 -3.22 -15.49 13.32
N ALA A 39 -3.98 -14.48 13.72
CA ALA A 39 -4.54 -14.35 15.08
C ALA A 39 -5.80 -15.21 15.33
N GLY A 40 -6.24 -16.03 14.35
CA GLY A 40 -7.34 -16.98 14.51
C GLY A 40 -8.73 -16.41 14.16
N HIS A 41 -8.79 -15.27 13.47
CA HIS A 41 -10.06 -14.73 13.00
C HIS A 41 -10.43 -15.29 11.61
N ASP A 42 -11.73 -15.44 11.36
CA ASP A 42 -12.27 -15.74 10.04
C ASP A 42 -12.33 -14.45 9.22
N VAL A 43 -11.71 -14.43 8.05
CA VAL A 43 -11.50 -13.21 7.27
C VAL A 43 -12.09 -13.31 5.87
N ALA A 44 -12.77 -12.25 5.44
CA ALA A 44 -13.26 -12.07 4.08
C ALA A 44 -12.86 -10.69 3.55
N LEU A 45 -12.88 -10.52 2.23
CA LEU A 45 -12.62 -9.24 1.57
C LEU A 45 -13.82 -8.86 0.70
N PHE A 46 -14.31 -7.64 0.87
CA PHE A 46 -15.10 -6.95 -0.14
C PHE A 46 -14.18 -6.00 -0.91
N ASP A 47 -13.93 -6.33 -2.16
CA ASP A 47 -13.17 -5.48 -3.07
C ASP A 47 -14.16 -4.77 -3.99
N GLY A 48 -14.34 -3.46 -3.77
CA GLY A 48 -15.26 -2.63 -4.53
C GLY A 48 -14.80 -2.33 -5.96
N THR A 49 -13.54 -2.62 -6.31
CA THR A 49 -12.91 -2.20 -7.57
C THR A 49 -13.77 -2.51 -8.80
N PHE A 50 -14.33 -3.70 -8.84
CA PHE A 50 -15.16 -4.18 -9.95
C PHE A 50 -16.63 -4.46 -9.55
N ALA A 51 -17.03 -4.05 -8.35
CA ALA A 51 -18.35 -4.37 -7.82
C ALA A 51 -19.52 -3.64 -8.53
N GLY A 52 -19.25 -2.73 -9.42
CA GLY A 52 -20.26 -1.98 -10.18
C GLY A 52 -20.97 -0.90 -9.36
N SER A 53 -21.41 -1.21 -8.16
CA SER A 53 -22.14 -0.29 -7.28
C SER A 53 -21.97 -0.62 -5.79
N GLU A 54 -22.42 0.30 -4.92
CA GLU A 54 -22.35 0.12 -3.46
C GLU A 54 -23.36 -0.93 -2.93
N GLU A 55 -24.41 -1.26 -3.68
CA GLU A 55 -25.40 -2.28 -3.31
C GLU A 55 -24.78 -3.70 -3.25
N ALA A 56 -23.70 -3.93 -4.01
CA ALA A 56 -22.94 -5.18 -3.92
C ALA A 56 -22.34 -5.40 -2.52
N PHE A 57 -22.06 -4.31 -1.79
CA PHE A 57 -21.57 -4.39 -0.41
C PHE A 57 -22.64 -4.94 0.55
N ASP A 58 -23.92 -4.62 0.34
CA ASP A 58 -25.01 -5.17 1.18
C ASP A 58 -25.11 -6.70 1.01
N ALA A 59 -24.90 -7.20 -0.20
CA ALA A 59 -24.84 -8.64 -0.44
C ALA A 59 -23.63 -9.28 0.28
N ALA A 60 -22.46 -8.63 0.26
CA ALA A 60 -21.28 -9.11 0.96
C ALA A 60 -21.47 -9.09 2.50
N LEU A 61 -22.10 -8.06 3.06
CA LEU A 61 -22.48 -8.02 4.48
C LEU A 61 -23.41 -9.16 4.87
N ASN A 62 -24.46 -9.40 4.07
CA ASN A 62 -25.42 -10.45 4.33
C ASN A 62 -24.80 -11.85 4.25
N GLN A 63 -23.86 -12.05 3.33
CA GLN A 63 -23.14 -13.32 3.17
C GLN A 63 -22.14 -13.56 4.30
N ALA A 64 -21.28 -12.56 4.58
CA ALA A 64 -20.21 -12.67 5.57
C ALA A 64 -20.74 -12.61 7.01
N ARG A 65 -21.84 -11.88 7.27
CA ARG A 65 -22.37 -11.59 8.60
C ARG A 65 -21.24 -11.23 9.57
N PRO A 66 -20.45 -10.21 9.27
CA PRO A 66 -19.22 -9.93 10.00
C PRO A 66 -19.54 -9.40 11.41
N ASP A 67 -18.73 -9.80 12.37
CA ASP A 67 -18.72 -9.21 13.71
C ASP A 67 -18.01 -7.82 13.68
N ALA A 68 -16.99 -7.70 12.78
CA ALA A 68 -16.27 -6.45 12.56
C ALA A 68 -16.04 -6.20 11.05
N VAL A 69 -16.08 -4.92 10.65
CA VAL A 69 -15.81 -4.46 9.28
C VAL A 69 -14.65 -3.46 9.31
N CYS A 70 -13.57 -3.77 8.57
CA CYS A 70 -12.33 -3.02 8.55
C CYS A 70 -12.14 -2.32 7.20
N PHE A 71 -12.12 -0.98 7.20
CA PHE A 71 -12.01 -0.16 6.00
C PHE A 71 -10.58 0.32 5.77
N GLY A 72 -10.08 0.18 4.54
CA GLY A 72 -8.90 0.90 4.08
C GLY A 72 -9.25 2.32 3.69
N SER A 73 -8.41 3.30 4.06
CA SER A 73 -8.68 4.69 3.75
C SER A 73 -7.52 5.41 3.09
N LEU A 74 -7.88 6.09 2.00
CA LEU A 74 -7.15 7.18 1.36
C LEU A 74 -8.10 8.37 1.28
N MET A 75 -7.56 9.57 1.13
CA MET A 75 -8.39 10.78 1.03
C MET A 75 -9.47 10.68 -0.07
N THR A 76 -9.12 10.10 -1.21
CA THR A 76 -10.03 9.89 -2.34
C THR A 76 -11.10 8.83 -2.07
N LEU A 77 -10.85 7.90 -1.17
CA LEU A 77 -11.78 6.81 -0.81
C LEU A 77 -12.70 7.17 0.36
N ARG A 78 -12.42 8.26 1.09
CA ARG A 78 -13.17 8.65 2.29
C ARG A 78 -14.68 8.73 2.07
N PRO A 79 -15.20 9.38 1.01
CA PRO A 79 -16.65 9.48 0.84
C PRO A 79 -17.33 8.11 0.71
N ALA A 80 -16.77 7.19 -0.06
CA ALA A 80 -17.29 5.83 -0.19
C ALA A 80 -17.15 5.05 1.11
N ALA A 81 -15.99 5.14 1.78
CA ALA A 81 -15.77 4.48 3.07
C ALA A 81 -16.82 4.88 4.11
N LEU A 82 -17.17 6.17 4.21
CA LEU A 82 -18.17 6.66 5.15
C LEU A 82 -19.58 6.12 4.83
N ARG A 83 -19.97 6.10 3.55
CA ARG A 83 -21.29 5.56 3.15
C ARG A 83 -21.39 4.06 3.44
N LEU A 84 -20.35 3.29 3.07
CA LEU A 84 -20.34 1.84 3.34
C LEU A 84 -20.28 1.54 4.85
N ALA A 85 -19.58 2.36 5.63
CA ALA A 85 -19.55 2.20 7.10
C ALA A 85 -20.92 2.42 7.75
N GLN A 86 -21.72 3.37 7.25
CA GLN A 86 -23.11 3.55 7.72
C GLN A 86 -23.94 2.28 7.50
N ARG A 87 -23.78 1.62 6.34
CA ARG A 87 -24.44 0.35 6.04
C ARG A 87 -23.97 -0.78 6.96
N ALA A 88 -22.64 -0.88 7.19
CA ALA A 88 -22.08 -1.88 8.10
C ALA A 88 -22.60 -1.71 9.54
N ARG A 89 -22.65 -0.46 10.05
CA ARG A 89 -23.22 -0.17 11.38
C ARG A 89 -24.70 -0.47 11.47
N ALA A 90 -25.47 -0.14 10.42
CA ALA A 90 -26.89 -0.48 10.37
C ALA A 90 -27.12 -2.00 10.41
N ALA A 91 -26.17 -2.79 9.90
CA ALA A 91 -26.16 -4.25 10.02
C ALA A 91 -25.65 -4.77 11.38
N GLY A 92 -25.27 -3.86 12.33
CA GLY A 92 -24.82 -4.21 13.66
C GLY A 92 -23.33 -4.58 13.79
N ALA A 93 -22.53 -4.39 12.72
CA ALA A 93 -21.11 -4.69 12.76
C ALA A 93 -20.29 -3.59 13.44
N PHE A 94 -19.26 -3.97 14.20
CA PHE A 94 -18.24 -3.07 14.72
C PHE A 94 -17.37 -2.54 13.58
N THR A 95 -17.12 -1.24 13.51
CA THR A 95 -16.47 -0.61 12.36
C THR A 95 -15.11 -0.02 12.70
N VAL A 96 -14.10 -0.39 11.93
CA VAL A 96 -12.71 0.05 12.07
C VAL A 96 -12.23 0.67 10.76
N VAL A 97 -11.52 1.79 10.84
CA VAL A 97 -10.83 2.38 9.70
C VAL A 97 -9.34 2.46 9.94
N GLY A 98 -8.54 2.24 8.90
CA GLY A 98 -7.08 2.44 8.95
C GLY A 98 -6.56 2.97 7.63
N GLY A 99 -5.30 3.35 7.62
CA GLY A 99 -4.61 3.88 6.47
C GLY A 99 -4.16 5.34 6.64
N PRO A 100 -3.47 5.91 5.63
CA PRO A 100 -2.83 7.22 5.77
C PRO A 100 -3.79 8.35 6.09
N ASP A 101 -4.96 8.36 5.45
CA ASP A 101 -5.94 9.44 5.67
C ASP A 101 -6.60 9.35 7.04
N ALA A 102 -6.94 8.15 7.52
CA ALA A 102 -7.47 7.94 8.88
C ALA A 102 -6.42 8.24 9.96
N THR A 103 -5.14 7.96 9.68
CA THR A 103 -4.03 8.31 10.56
C THR A 103 -3.89 9.83 10.70
N ALA A 104 -3.98 10.55 9.58
CA ALA A 104 -3.84 12.01 9.55
C ALA A 104 -5.07 12.74 10.11
N LYS A 105 -6.29 12.22 9.84
CA LYS A 105 -7.57 12.87 10.14
C LYS A 105 -8.60 11.86 10.67
N PRO A 106 -8.37 11.21 11.83
CA PRO A 106 -9.31 10.22 12.36
C PRO A 106 -10.70 10.80 12.65
N GLU A 107 -10.77 12.07 13.02
CA GLU A 107 -12.02 12.76 13.34
C GLU A 107 -13.01 12.76 12.17
N ALA A 108 -12.48 12.74 10.93
CA ALA A 108 -13.31 12.71 9.73
C ALA A 108 -14.09 11.39 9.57
N TYR A 109 -13.67 10.33 10.25
CA TYR A 109 -14.28 9.01 10.20
C TYR A 109 -15.10 8.68 11.45
N LEU A 110 -14.67 9.15 12.60
CA LEU A 110 -15.25 8.80 13.91
C LEU A 110 -16.67 9.33 14.14
N SER A 111 -17.20 10.15 13.24
CA SER A 111 -18.63 10.49 13.23
C SER A 111 -19.52 9.32 12.81
N VAL A 112 -18.94 8.34 12.07
CA VAL A 112 -19.65 7.20 11.48
C VAL A 112 -19.05 5.87 11.95
N MET A 113 -17.74 5.78 12.14
CA MET A 113 -17.02 4.55 12.51
C MET A 113 -16.66 4.55 13.99
N ASP A 114 -16.51 3.36 14.56
CA ASP A 114 -16.28 3.19 15.99
C ASP A 114 -14.84 3.49 16.38
N VAL A 115 -13.87 3.01 15.58
CA VAL A 115 -12.43 3.14 15.86
C VAL A 115 -11.65 3.46 14.59
N ALA A 116 -10.63 4.32 14.71
CA ALA A 116 -9.58 4.54 13.73
C ALA A 116 -8.26 3.98 14.26
N ALA A 117 -7.64 3.09 13.46
CA ALA A 117 -6.29 2.59 13.71
C ALA A 117 -5.27 3.57 13.09
N LEU A 118 -4.33 4.04 13.89
CA LEU A 118 -3.35 5.07 13.54
C LEU A 118 -1.98 4.44 13.28
N GLY A 119 -1.36 4.78 12.17
CA GLY A 119 -0.07 4.23 11.76
C GLY A 119 -0.17 2.84 11.15
N GLU A 120 0.77 1.94 11.48
CA GLU A 120 0.78 0.55 11.01
C GLU A 120 -0.24 -0.28 11.78
N GLY A 121 -1.22 -0.80 11.05
CA GLY A 121 -2.44 -1.33 11.66
C GLY A 121 -2.37 -2.78 12.12
N GLU A 122 -1.40 -3.58 11.67
CA GLU A 122 -1.41 -5.03 11.92
C GLU A 122 -1.42 -5.38 13.42
N PRO A 123 -0.52 -4.83 14.28
CA PRO A 123 -0.59 -5.14 15.71
C PRO A 123 -1.82 -4.50 16.40
N ALA A 124 -2.13 -3.24 16.06
CA ALA A 124 -3.25 -2.55 16.68
C ALA A 124 -4.59 -3.24 16.38
N LEU A 125 -4.78 -3.71 15.13
CA LEU A 125 -5.98 -4.43 14.73
C LEU A 125 -6.09 -5.79 15.44
N THR A 126 -5.02 -6.56 15.50
CA THR A 126 -5.07 -7.88 16.15
C THR A 126 -5.35 -7.77 17.65
N GLU A 127 -4.76 -6.79 18.34
CA GLU A 127 -5.06 -6.50 19.74
C GLU A 127 -6.51 -6.00 19.93
N LEU A 128 -6.99 -5.11 19.05
CA LEU A 128 -8.36 -4.61 19.08
C LEU A 128 -9.39 -5.74 18.87
N LEU A 129 -9.19 -6.60 17.89
CA LEU A 129 -10.08 -7.73 17.63
C LEU A 129 -10.08 -8.72 18.79
N ALA A 130 -8.93 -8.94 19.45
CA ALA A 130 -8.84 -9.79 20.66
C ALA A 130 -9.61 -9.16 21.82
N ALA A 131 -9.43 -7.86 22.07
CA ALA A 131 -10.17 -7.14 23.10
C ALA A 131 -11.69 -7.16 22.85
N CYS A 132 -12.13 -6.92 21.61
CA CYS A 132 -13.54 -7.03 21.24
C CYS A 132 -14.11 -8.44 21.49
N ALA A 133 -13.36 -9.49 21.15
CA ALA A 133 -13.78 -10.87 21.39
C ALA A 133 -13.84 -11.22 22.88
N GLY A 134 -12.96 -10.64 23.71
CA GLY A 134 -12.92 -10.83 25.14
C GLY A 134 -13.86 -9.91 25.94
N GLY A 135 -14.49 -8.91 25.29
CA GLY A 135 -15.27 -7.89 25.99
C GLY A 135 -14.41 -6.92 26.81
N GLU A 136 -13.14 -6.75 26.43
CA GLU A 136 -12.17 -5.90 27.10
C GLU A 136 -12.14 -4.48 26.52
N SER A 137 -11.66 -3.50 27.31
CA SER A 137 -11.50 -2.12 26.85
C SER A 137 -10.33 -1.99 25.87
N ALA A 138 -10.52 -1.20 24.81
CA ALA A 138 -9.48 -0.83 23.86
C ALA A 138 -8.57 0.34 24.35
N ASP A 139 -8.83 0.92 25.51
CA ASP A 139 -8.15 2.11 26.05
C ASP A 139 -6.63 1.93 26.24
N SER A 140 -6.20 0.71 26.54
CA SER A 140 -4.79 0.36 26.73
C SER A 140 -4.05 0.03 25.44
N ILE A 141 -4.76 -0.10 24.31
CA ILE A 141 -4.16 -0.48 23.01
C ILE A 141 -3.59 0.78 22.35
N PRO A 142 -2.26 0.91 22.16
CA PRO A 142 -1.69 2.09 21.53
C PRO A 142 -2.02 2.12 20.03
N GLY A 143 -2.09 3.34 19.46
CA GLY A 143 -2.33 3.55 18.04
C GLY A 143 -3.80 3.49 17.63
N LEU A 144 -4.71 3.82 18.55
CA LEU A 144 -6.14 3.92 18.24
C LEU A 144 -6.66 5.35 18.48
N ALA A 145 -7.73 5.69 17.78
CA ALA A 145 -8.57 6.83 18.09
C ALA A 145 -10.05 6.41 18.04
N TYR A 146 -10.86 6.94 18.93
CA TYR A 146 -12.31 6.68 19.01
C TYR A 146 -13.04 7.87 19.61
N ARG A 147 -14.35 7.89 19.48
CA ARG A 147 -15.19 8.92 20.10
C ARG A 147 -15.57 8.49 21.51
N SER A 148 -15.24 9.29 22.52
CA SER A 148 -15.67 9.04 23.88
C SER A 148 -17.13 9.47 24.10
N ALA A 149 -17.70 9.09 25.25
CA ALA A 149 -19.12 9.34 25.60
C ALA A 149 -19.49 10.83 25.62
N ASP A 150 -18.52 11.71 25.89
CA ASP A 150 -18.70 13.17 25.86
C ASP A 150 -18.64 13.77 24.44
N GLY A 151 -18.47 12.93 23.41
CA GLY A 151 -18.39 13.32 22.00
C GLY A 151 -17.03 13.81 21.56
N THR A 152 -16.01 13.85 22.42
CA THR A 152 -14.63 14.21 22.04
C THR A 152 -13.90 13.04 21.39
N THR A 153 -12.93 13.34 20.53
CA THR A 153 -12.03 12.30 20.00
C THR A 153 -10.94 12.01 21.01
N ARG A 154 -10.88 10.76 21.45
CA ARG A 154 -9.83 10.23 22.30
C ARG A 154 -8.81 9.50 21.45
N ARG A 155 -7.52 9.73 21.74
CA ARG A 155 -6.40 9.00 21.13
C ARG A 155 -5.69 8.22 22.23
N THR A 156 -5.43 6.95 21.99
CA THR A 156 -4.56 6.15 22.84
C THR A 156 -3.09 6.49 22.56
N GLY A 157 -2.16 5.94 23.30
CA GLY A 157 -0.73 6.24 23.12
C GLY A 157 -0.24 5.97 21.69
N THR A 158 0.87 6.58 21.32
CA THR A 158 1.51 6.33 20.02
C THR A 158 2.06 4.91 19.97
N ARG A 159 1.87 4.22 18.84
CA ARG A 159 2.48 2.92 18.58
C ARG A 159 3.77 3.10 17.78
N ALA A 160 4.84 2.42 18.21
CA ALA A 160 6.06 2.35 17.43
C ALA A 160 5.82 1.56 16.12
N PRO A 161 6.45 1.96 15.01
CA PRO A 161 6.42 1.21 13.78
C PRO A 161 6.96 -0.22 13.95
N ILE A 162 6.49 -1.15 13.12
CA ILE A 162 6.94 -2.55 13.13
C ILE A 162 8.43 -2.58 12.78
N ALA A 163 9.28 -2.99 13.71
CA ALA A 163 10.73 -2.94 13.53
C ALA A 163 11.22 -3.95 12.47
N ASP A 164 10.69 -5.15 12.47
CA ASP A 164 11.09 -6.23 11.56
C ASP A 164 9.92 -6.61 10.64
N LEU A 165 9.98 -6.13 9.40
CA LEU A 165 8.96 -6.40 8.37
C LEU A 165 8.96 -7.87 7.90
N ASN A 166 10.04 -8.64 8.16
CA ASN A 166 10.11 -10.04 7.77
C ASN A 166 9.22 -10.94 8.63
N ARG A 167 8.79 -10.45 9.81
CA ARG A 167 7.88 -11.17 10.72
C ARG A 167 6.42 -11.07 10.32
N LEU A 168 6.09 -10.14 9.41
CA LEU A 168 4.74 -10.02 8.87
C LEU A 168 4.38 -11.26 8.05
N PRO A 169 3.16 -11.76 8.16
CA PRO A 169 2.68 -12.77 7.22
C PRO A 169 2.62 -12.19 5.81
N LEU A 170 2.77 -13.06 4.80
CA LEU A 170 2.51 -12.65 3.42
C LEU A 170 1.05 -12.20 3.27
N PRO A 171 0.76 -11.21 2.38
CA PRO A 171 -0.59 -10.72 2.16
C PRO A 171 -1.56 -11.84 1.79
N ALA A 172 -2.79 -11.78 2.30
CA ALA A 172 -3.86 -12.76 2.03
C ALA A 172 -4.43 -12.60 0.61
N ARG A 173 -3.59 -12.82 -0.40
CA ARG A 173 -3.92 -12.63 -1.83
C ARG A 173 -4.93 -13.65 -2.34
N ASP A 174 -5.13 -14.75 -1.63
CA ASP A 174 -6.18 -15.74 -1.89
C ASP A 174 -7.60 -15.18 -1.73
N LEU A 175 -7.75 -14.02 -1.07
CA LEU A 175 -9.02 -13.31 -0.95
C LEU A 175 -9.38 -12.48 -2.19
N VAL A 176 -8.47 -12.34 -3.15
CA VAL A 176 -8.64 -11.50 -4.35
C VAL A 176 -8.85 -12.39 -5.57
N ASP A 177 -9.86 -12.06 -6.37
CA ASP A 177 -9.93 -12.50 -7.75
C ASP A 177 -9.05 -11.57 -8.62
N PHE A 178 -7.96 -12.12 -9.18
CA PHE A 178 -7.01 -11.37 -10.00
C PHE A 178 -7.42 -11.26 -11.47
N ASP A 179 -8.35 -12.08 -11.94
CA ASP A 179 -8.72 -12.13 -13.35
C ASP A 179 -9.24 -10.78 -13.89
N PRO A 180 -10.15 -10.07 -13.19
CA PRO A 180 -10.62 -8.76 -13.65
C PRO A 180 -9.50 -7.71 -13.67
N TYR A 181 -8.56 -7.76 -12.71
CA TYR A 181 -7.40 -6.88 -12.67
C TYR A 181 -6.52 -7.09 -13.90
N PHE A 182 -6.16 -8.32 -14.15
CA PHE A 182 -5.31 -8.68 -15.28
C PHE A 182 -6.00 -8.42 -16.63
N ALA A 183 -7.31 -8.58 -16.71
CA ALA A 183 -8.07 -8.23 -17.92
C ALA A 183 -7.94 -6.75 -18.24
N VAL A 184 -8.17 -5.87 -17.24
CA VAL A 184 -8.03 -4.41 -17.41
C VAL A 184 -6.60 -4.02 -17.78
N TRP A 185 -5.60 -4.61 -17.14
CA TRP A 185 -4.20 -4.34 -17.43
C TRP A 185 -3.82 -4.75 -18.85
N ARG A 186 -4.20 -5.96 -19.29
CA ARG A 186 -3.92 -6.44 -20.65
C ARG A 186 -4.59 -5.58 -21.71
N GLU A 187 -5.86 -5.21 -21.48
CA GLU A 187 -6.61 -4.38 -22.42
C GLU A 187 -6.01 -2.97 -22.55
N ALA A 188 -5.63 -2.35 -21.44
CA ALA A 188 -5.16 -0.96 -21.42
C ALA A 188 -3.67 -0.81 -21.74
N HIS A 189 -2.84 -1.79 -21.37
CA HIS A 189 -1.38 -1.66 -21.37
C HIS A 189 -0.65 -2.78 -22.12
N GLY A 190 -1.34 -3.86 -22.50
CA GLY A 190 -0.76 -4.99 -23.18
C GLY A 190 0.04 -5.95 -22.29
N TYR A 191 0.02 -5.76 -20.97
CA TYR A 191 0.67 -6.61 -19.98
C TYR A 191 -0.10 -6.62 -18.66
N THR A 192 0.26 -7.54 -17.77
CA THR A 192 -0.26 -7.61 -16.41
C THR A 192 0.78 -7.13 -15.40
N SER A 193 0.32 -6.48 -14.33
CA SER A 193 1.19 -6.01 -13.25
C SER A 193 0.64 -6.42 -11.90
N LEU A 194 1.53 -6.83 -10.98
CA LEU A 194 1.18 -7.24 -9.64
C LEU A 194 2.08 -6.53 -8.63
N THR A 195 1.46 -5.92 -7.60
CA THR A 195 2.17 -5.14 -6.59
C THR A 195 2.71 -6.00 -5.46
N LEU A 196 3.87 -5.59 -4.92
CA LEU A 196 4.41 -6.07 -3.64
C LEU A 196 5.18 -4.92 -2.95
N ALA A 197 5.41 -5.06 -1.66
CA ALA A 197 6.17 -4.10 -0.86
C ALA A 197 7.47 -4.73 -0.37
N ALA A 198 8.59 -4.05 -0.59
CA ALA A 198 9.89 -4.44 -0.08
C ALA A 198 10.32 -3.60 1.13
N SER A 199 9.73 -2.42 1.32
CA SER A 199 10.02 -1.52 2.42
C SER A 199 8.77 -0.83 2.95
N ARG A 200 8.91 -0.14 4.08
CA ARG A 200 7.90 0.78 4.63
C ARG A 200 8.55 2.02 5.20
N GLY A 201 7.90 3.15 4.95
CA GLY A 201 8.31 4.47 5.41
C GLY A 201 9.36 5.11 4.51
N CYS A 202 9.74 6.33 4.89
CA CYS A 202 10.70 7.15 4.17
C CYS A 202 11.51 7.95 5.19
N PRO A 203 12.84 8.04 5.06
CA PRO A 203 13.68 8.80 6.01
C PRO A 203 13.58 10.32 5.81
N PHE A 204 12.94 10.78 4.73
CA PHE A 204 12.84 12.20 4.41
C PHE A 204 11.60 12.84 5.02
N GLY A 205 11.76 14.06 5.51
CA GLY A 205 10.72 14.90 6.11
C GLY A 205 10.17 15.94 5.12
N CYS A 206 9.86 15.58 3.87
CA CYS A 206 9.36 16.53 2.88
C CYS A 206 8.05 17.18 3.34
N GLU A 207 7.97 18.49 3.39
CA GLU A 207 6.84 19.27 3.92
C GLU A 207 5.49 18.97 3.24
N HIS A 208 5.51 18.58 1.96
CA HIS A 208 4.32 18.28 1.16
C HIS A 208 3.96 16.79 1.16
N CYS A 209 4.70 15.95 1.88
CA CYS A 209 4.50 14.51 1.87
C CYS A 209 3.64 14.06 3.05
N ALA A 210 2.58 13.30 2.77
CA ALA A 210 1.73 12.72 3.83
C ALA A 210 2.50 11.77 4.75
N ASN A 211 3.57 11.12 4.26
CA ASN A 211 4.40 10.20 5.04
C ASN A 211 5.32 10.92 6.04
N ALA A 212 5.58 12.22 5.89
CA ALA A 212 6.32 13.01 6.87
C ALA A 212 5.65 12.99 8.26
N ALA A 213 4.32 12.86 8.31
CA ALA A 213 3.56 12.75 9.54
C ALA A 213 3.83 11.44 10.31
N ALA A 214 4.29 10.38 9.64
CA ALA A 214 4.63 9.10 10.26
C ALA A 214 6.04 9.08 10.89
N GLY A 215 6.83 10.14 10.67
CA GLY A 215 8.21 10.27 11.12
C GLY A 215 9.24 9.58 10.18
N PRO A 216 10.54 9.86 10.37
CA PRO A 216 11.61 9.40 9.51
C PRO A 216 11.98 7.93 9.78
N HIS A 217 11.05 7.02 9.54
CA HIS A 217 11.26 5.58 9.75
C HIS A 217 11.29 4.88 8.40
N TRP A 218 12.43 4.35 8.05
CA TRP A 218 12.58 3.50 6.87
C TRP A 218 13.07 2.11 7.27
N ARG A 219 12.37 1.08 6.83
CA ARG A 219 12.69 -0.31 7.14
C ARG A 219 12.48 -1.15 5.90
N VAL A 220 13.36 -2.11 5.68
CA VAL A 220 13.34 -3.00 4.52
C VAL A 220 13.12 -4.44 4.94
N ARG A 221 12.54 -5.20 4.06
CA ARG A 221 12.51 -6.67 4.14
C ARG A 221 13.85 -7.23 3.65
N ALA A 222 14.21 -8.40 4.15
CA ALA A 222 15.35 -9.14 3.62
C ALA A 222 15.14 -9.43 2.13
N PRO A 223 16.17 -9.24 1.28
CA PRO A 223 16.08 -9.50 -0.15
C PRO A 223 15.57 -10.90 -0.49
N GLU A 224 15.99 -11.91 0.29
CA GLU A 224 15.59 -13.30 0.13
C GLU A 224 14.08 -13.49 0.35
N ASN A 225 13.50 -12.77 1.33
CA ASN A 225 12.06 -12.84 1.62
C ASN A 225 11.24 -12.17 0.51
N VAL A 226 11.76 -11.08 -0.08
CA VAL A 226 11.12 -10.43 -1.23
C VAL A 226 11.18 -11.33 -2.46
N ALA A 227 12.35 -11.90 -2.75
CA ALA A 227 12.54 -12.83 -3.88
C ALA A 227 11.69 -14.10 -3.74
N ALA A 228 11.57 -14.63 -2.52
CA ALA A 228 10.72 -15.79 -2.25
C ALA A 228 9.22 -15.47 -2.48
N GLU A 229 8.75 -14.28 -2.07
CA GLU A 229 7.39 -13.83 -2.38
C GLU A 229 7.20 -13.66 -3.89
N MET A 230 8.14 -13.01 -4.59
CA MET A 230 8.09 -12.87 -6.05
C MET A 230 7.98 -14.24 -6.74
N ARG A 231 8.78 -15.21 -6.33
CA ARG A 231 8.75 -16.56 -6.90
C ARG A 231 7.41 -17.26 -6.69
N LEU A 232 6.83 -17.11 -5.49
CA LEU A 232 5.51 -17.66 -5.18
C LEU A 232 4.43 -17.00 -6.04
N LEU A 233 4.47 -15.68 -6.18
CA LEU A 233 3.51 -14.92 -6.98
C LEU A 233 3.64 -15.22 -8.48
N GLU A 234 4.86 -15.36 -8.99
CA GLU A 234 5.15 -15.77 -10.36
C GLU A 234 4.54 -17.14 -10.65
N ALA A 235 4.77 -18.10 -9.76
CA ALA A 235 4.27 -19.47 -9.93
C ALA A 235 2.73 -19.55 -9.84
N ARG A 236 2.10 -18.69 -9.02
CA ARG A 236 0.67 -18.75 -8.78
C ARG A 236 -0.16 -17.92 -9.76
N TYR A 237 0.31 -16.74 -10.12
CA TYR A 237 -0.46 -15.75 -10.87
C TYR A 237 0.14 -15.41 -12.24
N GLY A 238 1.43 -15.69 -12.47
CA GLY A 238 2.13 -15.42 -13.72
C GLY A 238 2.01 -13.98 -14.22
N PRO A 239 2.28 -12.95 -13.39
CA PRO A 239 2.24 -11.58 -13.86
C PRO A 239 3.38 -11.32 -14.85
N ASP A 240 3.15 -10.45 -15.83
CA ASP A 240 4.19 -10.03 -16.76
C ASP A 240 5.23 -9.12 -16.08
N ARG A 241 4.82 -8.42 -15.00
CA ARG A 241 5.69 -7.54 -14.20
C ARG A 241 5.29 -7.50 -12.73
N PHE A 242 6.28 -7.31 -11.87
CA PHE A 242 6.06 -6.87 -10.51
C PHE A 242 6.20 -5.35 -10.40
N ARG A 243 5.45 -4.74 -9.50
CA ARG A 243 5.61 -3.34 -9.11
C ARG A 243 5.86 -3.23 -7.62
N LEU A 244 7.00 -2.66 -7.24
CA LEU A 244 7.26 -2.28 -5.86
C LEU A 244 6.43 -1.03 -5.54
N VAL A 245 5.68 -1.07 -4.43
CA VAL A 245 4.82 0.06 -3.98
C VAL A 245 5.41 0.77 -2.77
N ASP A 246 6.71 0.75 -2.67
CA ASP A 246 7.47 1.37 -1.60
C ASP A 246 7.39 2.91 -1.69
N ASP A 247 7.49 3.58 -0.54
CA ASP A 247 7.53 5.04 -0.49
C ASP A 247 8.81 5.60 -1.10
N LEU A 248 9.86 4.81 -1.04
CA LEU A 248 11.17 5.10 -1.59
C LEU A 248 11.88 3.82 -1.98
N ASP A 249 12.14 3.66 -3.26
CA ASP A 249 12.90 2.54 -3.81
C ASP A 249 14.39 2.93 -3.86
N GLY A 250 15.26 1.97 -3.65
CA GLY A 250 16.68 2.13 -3.95
C GLY A 250 17.52 2.93 -2.95
N LEU A 251 17.10 3.03 -1.68
CA LEU A 251 17.92 3.65 -0.62
C LEU A 251 19.22 2.90 -0.29
N GLY A 252 19.44 1.74 -0.84
CA GLY A 252 20.67 0.98 -0.60
C GLY A 252 21.07 0.22 -1.84
N ARG A 253 22.14 0.68 -2.49
CA ARG A 253 22.76 -0.07 -3.59
C ARG A 253 23.04 -1.52 -3.20
N GLU A 254 23.52 -1.74 -2.00
CA GLU A 254 23.82 -3.07 -1.46
C GLU A 254 22.54 -3.93 -1.38
N TRP A 255 21.45 -3.35 -0.91
CA TRP A 255 20.16 -4.06 -0.82
C TRP A 255 19.62 -4.41 -2.20
N LEU A 256 19.72 -3.51 -3.18
CA LEU A 256 19.29 -3.77 -4.57
C LEU A 256 20.12 -4.85 -5.23
N MET A 257 21.44 -4.85 -5.01
CA MET A 257 22.34 -5.90 -5.50
C MET A 257 21.99 -7.24 -4.86
N ALA A 258 21.79 -7.27 -3.54
CA ALA A 258 21.38 -8.48 -2.82
C ALA A 258 20.00 -8.99 -3.29
N LEU A 259 19.04 -8.08 -3.59
CA LEU A 259 17.74 -8.49 -4.17
C LEU A 259 17.94 -9.13 -5.55
N ALA A 260 18.80 -8.56 -6.40
CA ALA A 260 19.10 -9.11 -7.71
C ALA A 260 19.68 -10.53 -7.61
N ASP A 261 20.62 -10.75 -6.67
CA ASP A 261 21.21 -12.06 -6.42
C ASP A 261 20.20 -13.05 -5.84
N ALA A 262 19.35 -12.60 -4.92
CA ALA A 262 18.29 -13.41 -4.33
C ALA A 262 17.23 -13.82 -5.38
N MET A 263 16.82 -12.90 -6.26
CA MET A 263 15.91 -13.19 -7.37
C MET A 263 16.50 -14.25 -8.32
N GLN A 264 17.79 -14.10 -8.66
CA GLN A 264 18.49 -15.08 -9.49
C GLN A 264 18.53 -16.45 -8.82
N SER A 265 18.88 -16.49 -7.53
CA SER A 265 18.96 -17.72 -6.74
C SER A 265 17.60 -18.40 -6.59
N ALA A 266 16.53 -17.62 -6.45
CA ALA A 266 15.15 -18.12 -6.37
C ALA A 266 14.56 -18.50 -7.74
N GLY A 267 15.25 -18.22 -8.84
CA GLY A 267 14.78 -18.48 -10.21
C GLY A 267 13.60 -17.58 -10.60
N VAL A 268 13.52 -16.35 -10.09
CA VAL A 268 12.53 -15.35 -10.48
C VAL A 268 12.90 -14.81 -11.86
N THR A 269 11.97 -14.90 -12.80
CA THR A 269 12.17 -14.45 -14.20
C THR A 269 11.32 -13.22 -14.53
N THR A 270 10.23 -13.01 -13.79
CA THR A 270 9.35 -11.86 -13.97
C THR A 270 10.07 -10.58 -13.57
N PRO A 271 10.18 -9.58 -14.48
CA PRO A 271 10.80 -8.30 -14.17
C PRO A 271 10.02 -7.51 -13.15
N TYR A 272 10.68 -6.59 -12.44
CA TYR A 272 10.00 -5.66 -11.55
C TYR A 272 10.20 -4.20 -11.98
N GLU A 273 9.21 -3.39 -11.66
CA GLU A 273 9.24 -1.94 -11.79
C GLU A 273 9.28 -1.36 -10.37
N GLY A 274 10.26 -0.56 -10.09
CA GLY A 274 10.38 0.20 -8.86
C GLY A 274 11.40 1.29 -9.13
N LEU A 275 11.00 2.55 -8.95
CA LEU A 275 11.96 3.66 -8.90
C LEU A 275 11.21 4.92 -8.44
N ARG A 276 11.10 5.04 -7.12
CA ARG A 276 10.80 6.32 -6.49
C ARG A 276 12.07 6.80 -5.81
N LEU A 277 12.87 7.54 -6.55
CA LEU A 277 14.11 8.12 -6.02
C LEU A 277 13.82 9.50 -5.43
N HIS A 278 14.38 9.77 -4.26
CA HIS A 278 14.47 11.14 -3.77
C HIS A 278 15.50 11.90 -4.60
N MET A 279 15.16 13.11 -5.03
CA MET A 279 16.03 13.92 -5.92
C MET A 279 17.43 14.21 -5.36
N GLY A 280 17.65 14.06 -4.06
CA GLY A 280 18.95 14.21 -3.41
C GLY A 280 19.81 12.94 -3.34
N LEU A 281 19.28 11.77 -3.75
CA LEU A 281 20.00 10.49 -3.70
C LEU A 281 20.39 9.95 -5.07
N GLY A 282 20.01 10.65 -6.16
CA GLY A 282 20.27 10.20 -7.52
C GLY A 282 21.75 10.30 -7.87
N ASP A 283 22.48 9.24 -7.61
CA ASP A 283 23.78 9.00 -8.25
C ASP A 283 23.51 8.49 -9.67
N LEU A 284 23.88 9.29 -10.66
CA LEU A 284 23.67 8.98 -12.09
C LEU A 284 24.25 7.61 -12.50
N PRO A 285 25.43 7.16 -11.99
CA PRO A 285 25.95 5.82 -12.22
C PRO A 285 25.06 4.71 -11.66
N MET A 286 24.42 4.92 -10.52
CA MET A 286 23.49 3.94 -9.92
C MET A 286 22.23 3.76 -10.76
N LEU A 287 21.66 4.87 -11.25
CA LEU A 287 20.50 4.86 -12.17
C LEU A 287 20.83 4.20 -13.51
N THR A 288 22.04 4.40 -14.01
CA THR A 288 22.49 3.77 -15.25
C THR A 288 22.67 2.28 -15.07
N ARG A 289 23.29 1.84 -13.98
CA ARG A 289 23.49 0.42 -13.67
C ARG A 289 22.20 -0.32 -13.40
N GLU A 290 21.26 0.31 -12.71
CA GLU A 290 19.92 -0.27 -12.48
C GLU A 290 19.13 -0.38 -13.78
N LYS A 291 19.21 0.63 -14.66
CA LYS A 291 18.67 0.54 -16.03
C LYS A 291 19.33 -0.57 -16.84
N GLU A 292 20.64 -0.74 -16.71
CA GLU A 292 21.38 -1.81 -17.39
C GLU A 292 20.96 -3.18 -16.85
N LEU A 293 20.89 -3.37 -15.53
CA LEU A 293 20.42 -4.60 -14.89
C LEU A 293 18.94 -4.90 -15.21
N CYS A 294 18.10 -3.88 -15.23
CA CYS A 294 16.73 -4.00 -15.72
C CYS A 294 16.69 -4.26 -17.21
N ALA A 295 17.56 -3.65 -18.03
CA ALA A 295 17.61 -3.86 -19.48
C ALA A 295 18.23 -5.21 -19.85
N GLU A 296 19.29 -5.65 -19.18
CA GLU A 296 19.89 -6.97 -19.39
C GLU A 296 18.92 -8.11 -19.06
N ARG A 297 18.09 -7.93 -18.01
CA ARG A 297 17.03 -8.87 -17.62
C ARG A 297 15.72 -8.65 -18.37
N ASN A 298 15.43 -7.40 -18.80
CA ASN A 298 14.26 -6.98 -19.54
C ASN A 298 14.48 -6.93 -21.06
N ALA A 299 15.54 -7.48 -21.58
CA ALA A 299 15.78 -7.59 -23.03
C ALA A 299 14.60 -8.25 -23.78
N TRP A 300 13.61 -8.73 -23.06
CA TRP A 300 12.40 -9.37 -23.56
C TRP A 300 11.12 -8.53 -23.40
N ILE A 301 11.18 -7.26 -22.98
CA ILE A 301 10.00 -6.41 -23.01
C ILE A 301 9.79 -5.92 -24.44
N PRO A 302 8.74 -6.36 -25.16
CA PRO A 302 8.35 -5.68 -26.38
C PRO A 302 8.19 -4.20 -26.00
N LYS A 303 8.84 -3.30 -26.72
CA LYS A 303 8.59 -1.86 -26.56
C LYS A 303 7.09 -1.67 -26.72
N ALA A 304 6.35 -1.59 -25.62
CA ALA A 304 4.97 -1.17 -25.67
C ALA A 304 4.96 0.14 -26.42
N ALA A 305 4.10 0.26 -27.42
CA ALA A 305 3.92 1.51 -28.12
C ALA A 305 3.71 2.61 -27.06
N PRO A 306 4.35 3.78 -27.19
CA PRO A 306 4.20 4.84 -26.22
C PRO A 306 2.72 5.08 -26.01
N HIS A 307 2.28 5.08 -24.74
CA HIS A 307 0.89 5.34 -24.38
C HIS A 307 0.49 6.66 -25.05
N PRO A 308 -0.62 6.75 -25.81
CA PRO A 308 -0.97 7.93 -26.59
C PRO A 308 -1.11 9.23 -25.78
N HIS A 309 -1.09 9.12 -24.45
CA HIS A 309 -1.14 10.23 -23.50
C HIS A 309 0.01 10.23 -22.49
N ALA A 310 1.04 9.39 -22.67
CA ALA A 310 2.25 9.55 -21.89
C ALA A 310 2.90 10.88 -22.28
N PRO A 311 3.34 11.71 -21.30
CA PRO A 311 4.18 12.85 -21.65
C PRO A 311 5.38 12.31 -22.43
N PRO A 312 5.83 12.99 -23.49
CA PRO A 312 6.94 12.53 -24.31
C PRO A 312 8.11 12.19 -23.37
N ALA A 313 8.68 10.98 -23.56
CA ALA A 313 9.86 10.60 -22.83
C ALA A 313 10.94 11.65 -23.10
N LEU A 314 11.22 12.46 -22.09
CA LEU A 314 12.29 13.47 -22.20
C LEU A 314 13.59 12.70 -22.43
N ALA A 315 14.30 13.05 -23.51
CA ALA A 315 15.62 12.52 -23.74
C ALA A 315 16.50 12.82 -22.50
N ALA A 316 17.40 11.93 -22.13
CA ALA A 316 18.28 12.09 -20.96
C ALA A 316 19.02 13.45 -20.97
N SER A 317 19.29 14.00 -22.15
CA SER A 317 19.86 15.32 -22.37
C SER A 317 18.90 16.47 -22.01
N GLU A 318 17.58 16.32 -22.21
CA GLU A 318 16.57 17.33 -21.83
C GLU A 318 16.31 17.33 -20.33
N LEU A 319 16.33 16.16 -19.68
CA LEU A 319 16.31 16.04 -18.21
C LEU A 319 17.54 16.72 -17.58
N GLN A 320 18.73 16.55 -18.16
CA GLN A 320 19.95 17.23 -17.70
C GLN A 320 19.91 18.74 -17.91
N MET A 321 19.31 19.25 -19.00
CA MET A 321 19.17 20.69 -19.23
C MET A 321 18.18 21.32 -18.25
N ARG A 322 17.01 20.72 -18.04
CA ARG A 322 16.04 21.22 -17.06
C ARG A 322 16.57 21.16 -15.62
N TRP A 323 17.46 20.22 -15.33
CA TRP A 323 18.13 20.12 -14.03
C TRP A 323 19.13 21.26 -13.80
N ARG A 324 19.84 21.69 -14.84
CA ARG A 324 20.79 22.84 -14.76
C ARG A 324 20.06 24.18 -14.67
N GLU A 325 18.84 24.28 -15.14
CA GLU A 325 18.01 25.49 -15.11
C GLU A 325 17.18 25.64 -13.82
N ALA A 326 16.95 24.56 -13.07
CA ALA A 326 16.35 24.59 -11.75
C ALA A 326 17.40 25.09 -10.73
N ARG A 327 17.57 26.40 -10.64
CA ARG A 327 18.40 27.02 -9.59
C ARG A 327 17.75 26.75 -8.24
N LEU A 328 18.51 26.13 -7.34
CA LEU A 328 18.17 26.15 -5.92
C LEU A 328 18.06 27.61 -5.46
N PRO A 329 17.10 27.98 -4.61
CA PRO A 329 17.04 29.32 -4.03
C PRO A 329 18.40 29.63 -3.37
N GLU A 330 18.92 30.83 -3.57
CA GLU A 330 20.13 31.28 -2.92
C GLU A 330 19.99 31.16 -1.39
N GLY A 331 20.83 30.34 -0.77
CA GLY A 331 20.83 30.10 0.66
C GLY A 331 20.39 28.71 1.13
N ALA A 332 19.96 27.81 0.26
CA ALA A 332 19.69 26.43 0.63
C ALA A 332 20.99 25.64 0.77
N THR A 333 21.46 25.46 1.99
CA THR A 333 22.52 24.49 2.33
C THR A 333 21.91 23.11 2.39
N LEU A 334 22.53 22.15 1.69
CA LEU A 334 22.24 20.74 1.84
C LEU A 334 22.45 20.37 3.32
N ALA A 335 21.41 19.83 3.96
CA ALA A 335 21.57 19.28 5.30
C ALA A 335 22.61 18.16 5.25
N GLU A 336 23.58 18.22 6.18
CA GLU A 336 24.58 17.17 6.32
C GLU A 336 23.91 15.82 6.56
N PRO A 337 24.45 14.72 5.99
CA PRO A 337 23.93 13.39 6.24
C PRO A 337 24.03 13.07 7.73
N CYS A 338 22.96 12.57 8.30
CA CYS A 338 22.90 12.13 9.68
C CYS A 338 24.01 11.08 9.92
N PRO A 339 24.84 11.21 10.97
CA PRO A 339 25.86 10.23 11.27
C PRO A 339 25.22 8.88 11.62
N THR A 340 25.86 7.82 11.20
CA THR A 340 25.52 6.38 11.30
C THR A 340 25.04 5.93 12.67
#